data_654011ec226c93b9f3e33c22cf8f55b3
#
_entry.id   654011ec226c93b9f3e33c22cf8f55b3
#
_cell.length_a   1.000
_cell.length_b   1.000
_cell.length_c   1.000
_cell.angle_alpha   90.00
_cell.angle_beta   90.00
_cell.angle_gamma   90.00
#
_symmetry.space_group_name_H-M   'P 1'
#
loop_
_entity.id
_entity.type
_entity.pdbx_description
1 polymer ?
#
loop_
_entity_poly.entity_id
_entity_poly.type
_entity_poly.pdbx_seq_one_letter_code
_entity_poly.pdbx_strand_id
1 'polypeptide(L)'
;NLNLLGTRQTEIYGSRTLKDLEEMCVSKGKACSMNIKFEQSNSESELVTFIQDAIKTSDGIIINAAAYSHTSVAILDALNSFTGYVIEVHISDISKREEFRKFSYVSLRANFVIMGKGLEGYIEAIEKMQKED
;
A
#
# COMPACT_ATOMS: atom_id res chain seq x y z
N ASN A 1 -5.62 0.57 -10.64
CA ASN A 1 -6.86 -0.24 -10.85
C ASN A 1 -7.48 -0.76 -9.56
N LEU A 2 -6.91 -0.39 -8.41
CA LEU A 2 -7.48 -0.81 -7.12
C LEU A 2 -8.88 -0.23 -6.89
N ASN A 3 -9.23 0.85 -7.59
CA ASN A 3 -10.60 1.38 -7.58
C ASN A 3 -11.62 0.36 -8.09
N LEU A 4 -11.17 -0.65 -8.86
CA LEU A 4 -12.03 -1.71 -9.40
C LEU A 4 -12.07 -2.95 -8.51
N LEU A 5 -11.56 -2.85 -7.29
CA LEU A 5 -11.58 -3.95 -6.33
C LEU A 5 -13.02 -4.44 -6.13
N GLY A 6 -13.20 -5.76 -6.14
CA GLY A 6 -14.51 -6.38 -6.02
C GLY A 6 -15.25 -6.56 -7.35
N THR A 7 -14.74 -5.97 -8.44
CA THR A 7 -15.41 -6.04 -9.75
C THR A 7 -14.57 -6.70 -10.83
N ARG A 8 -13.26 -6.88 -10.63
CA ARG A 8 -12.39 -7.53 -11.61
C ARG A 8 -11.51 -8.56 -10.92
N GLN A 9 -11.19 -9.62 -11.66
CA GLN A 9 -10.27 -10.67 -11.19
C GLN A 9 -10.57 -11.11 -9.75
N THR A 10 -11.85 -11.36 -9.45
CA THR A 10 -12.29 -11.72 -8.09
C THR A 10 -11.62 -13.00 -7.58
N GLU A 11 -11.17 -13.87 -8.48
CA GLU A 11 -10.43 -15.08 -8.13
C GLU A 11 -9.03 -14.75 -7.55
N ILE A 12 -8.51 -13.56 -7.83
CA ILE A 12 -7.21 -13.09 -7.31
C ILE A 12 -7.41 -12.15 -6.12
N TYR A 13 -8.33 -11.19 -6.25
CA TYR A 13 -8.46 -10.06 -5.32
C TYR A 13 -9.67 -10.15 -4.40
N GLY A 14 -10.59 -11.15 -4.62
CA GLY A 14 -11.81 -11.29 -3.84
C GLY A 14 -12.92 -10.36 -4.29
N SER A 15 -14.05 -10.40 -3.60
CA SER A 15 -15.26 -9.63 -3.95
C SER A 15 -15.42 -8.34 -3.15
N ARG A 16 -14.62 -8.13 -2.10
CA ARG A 16 -14.68 -6.89 -1.30
C ARG A 16 -14.20 -5.70 -2.12
N THR A 17 -14.83 -4.55 -1.88
CA THR A 17 -14.57 -3.32 -2.64
C THR A 17 -13.48 -2.47 -1.99
N LEU A 18 -13.05 -1.41 -2.71
CA LEU A 18 -12.12 -0.43 -2.16
C LEU A 18 -12.72 0.25 -0.91
N LYS A 19 -14.03 0.52 -0.93
CA LYS A 19 -14.71 1.10 0.22
C LYS A 19 -14.66 0.17 1.44
N ASP A 20 -14.86 -1.13 1.21
CA ASP A 20 -14.74 -2.14 2.27
C ASP A 20 -13.33 -2.10 2.87
N LEU A 21 -12.32 -2.01 2.03
CA LEU A 21 -10.94 -1.94 2.48
C LEU A 21 -10.69 -0.67 3.29
N GLU A 22 -11.20 0.47 2.83
CA GLU A 22 -11.06 1.73 3.57
C GLU A 22 -11.66 1.60 4.97
N GLU A 23 -12.87 1.06 5.07
CA GLU A 23 -13.56 0.87 6.35
C GLU A 23 -12.75 -0.06 7.28
N MET A 24 -12.20 -1.13 6.74
CA MET A 24 -11.36 -2.05 7.50
C MET A 24 -10.12 -1.34 8.05
N CYS A 25 -9.45 -0.55 7.23
CA CYS A 25 -8.24 0.15 7.62
C CYS A 25 -8.52 1.22 8.67
N VAL A 26 -9.57 2.02 8.48
CA VAL A 26 -9.93 3.08 9.44
C VAL A 26 -10.31 2.46 10.78
N SER A 27 -11.10 1.39 10.77
CA SER A 27 -11.51 0.69 11.98
C SER A 27 -10.31 0.09 12.73
N LYS A 28 -9.40 -0.57 11.99
CA LYS A 28 -8.20 -1.14 12.60
C LYS A 28 -7.29 -0.05 13.15
N GLY A 29 -7.17 1.06 12.42
CA GLY A 29 -6.39 2.20 12.89
C GLY A 29 -6.89 2.72 14.24
N LYS A 30 -8.20 2.88 14.37
CA LYS A 30 -8.79 3.30 15.65
C LYS A 30 -8.46 2.33 16.78
N ALA A 31 -8.56 1.03 16.52
CA ALA A 31 -8.22 0.01 17.51
C ALA A 31 -6.76 0.07 17.94
N CYS A 32 -5.88 0.55 17.06
CA CYS A 32 -4.45 0.70 17.30
C CYS A 32 -4.06 2.13 17.72
N SER A 33 -5.03 2.99 18.00
CA SER A 33 -4.83 4.40 18.35
C SER A 33 -4.11 5.19 17.26
N MET A 34 -4.44 4.87 16.00
CA MET A 34 -3.90 5.52 14.82
C MET A 34 -5.00 6.24 14.04
N ASN A 35 -4.66 7.38 13.46
CA ASN A 35 -5.52 8.08 12.53
C ASN A 35 -5.10 7.72 11.11
N ILE A 36 -6.01 7.11 10.36
CA ILE A 36 -5.74 6.62 9.01
C ILE A 36 -6.27 7.63 7.99
N LYS A 37 -5.37 8.10 7.13
CA LYS A 37 -5.73 8.82 5.91
C LYS A 37 -5.62 7.83 4.76
N PHE A 38 -6.75 7.51 4.14
CA PHE A 38 -6.84 6.51 3.08
C PHE A 38 -6.99 7.19 1.74
N GLU A 39 -6.12 6.83 0.79
CA GLU A 39 -6.13 7.42 -0.55
C GLU A 39 -5.89 6.36 -1.62
N GLN A 40 -6.46 6.57 -2.80
CA GLN A 40 -6.26 5.71 -3.96
C GLN A 40 -6.28 6.57 -5.21
N SER A 41 -5.41 6.26 -6.16
CA SER A 41 -5.40 6.91 -7.46
C SER A 41 -4.78 5.99 -8.51
N ASN A 42 -5.21 6.15 -9.75
CA ASN A 42 -4.58 5.51 -10.91
C ASN A 42 -3.47 6.39 -11.51
N SER A 43 -3.30 7.60 -11.00
CA SER A 43 -2.32 8.56 -11.53
C SER A 43 -1.03 8.47 -10.76
N GLU A 44 0.06 8.22 -11.46
CA GLU A 44 1.40 8.18 -10.87
C GLU A 44 1.77 9.50 -10.20
N SER A 45 1.49 10.63 -10.87
CA SER A 45 1.82 11.94 -10.31
C SER A 45 1.00 12.25 -9.07
N GLU A 46 -0.25 11.81 -9.02
CA GLU A 46 -1.09 11.99 -7.85
C GLU A 46 -0.58 11.17 -6.67
N LEU A 47 -0.15 9.94 -6.93
CA LEU A 47 0.47 9.10 -5.89
C LEU A 47 1.74 9.74 -5.33
N VAL A 48 2.57 10.31 -6.19
CA VAL A 48 3.76 11.06 -5.76
C VAL A 48 3.37 12.22 -4.85
N THR A 49 2.31 12.95 -5.22
CA THR A 49 1.81 14.07 -4.41
C THR A 49 1.30 13.60 -3.05
N PHE A 50 0.57 12.48 -3.01
CA PHE A 50 0.12 11.90 -1.73
C PHE A 50 1.31 11.58 -0.81
N ILE A 51 2.37 11.01 -1.36
CA ILE A 51 3.57 10.68 -0.59
C ILE A 51 4.24 11.97 -0.06
N GLN A 52 4.34 12.99 -0.91
CA GLN A 52 4.90 14.27 -0.52
C GLN A 52 4.09 14.94 0.61
N ASP A 53 2.76 14.88 0.50
CA ASP A 53 1.89 15.40 1.55
C ASP A 53 2.10 14.66 2.87
N ALA A 54 2.34 13.36 2.81
CA ALA A 54 2.59 12.54 3.99
C ALA A 54 3.85 12.95 4.75
N ILE A 55 4.83 13.54 4.07
CA ILE A 55 6.07 14.02 4.72
C ILE A 55 5.75 14.94 5.89
N LYS A 56 4.72 15.78 5.75
CA LYS A 56 4.35 16.81 6.75
C LYS A 56 3.23 16.35 7.67
N THR A 57 2.47 15.33 7.30
CA THR A 57 1.20 15.03 7.97
C THR A 57 1.12 13.62 8.56
N SER A 58 2.07 12.76 8.25
CA SER A 58 1.97 11.35 8.65
C SER A 58 3.28 10.84 9.23
N ASP A 59 3.15 9.87 10.13
CA ASP A 59 4.29 9.24 10.80
C ASP A 59 4.77 8.00 10.06
N GLY A 60 3.89 7.41 9.23
CA GLY A 60 4.22 6.22 8.46
C GLY A 60 3.40 6.14 7.20
N ILE A 61 3.84 5.32 6.25
CA ILE A 61 3.14 5.08 4.99
C ILE A 61 2.97 3.59 4.80
N ILE A 62 1.75 3.19 4.44
CA ILE A 62 1.45 1.85 3.93
C ILE A 62 1.06 2.03 2.47
N ILE A 63 1.76 1.39 1.56
CA ILE A 63 1.57 1.62 0.13
C ILE A 63 1.43 0.32 -0.64
N ASN A 64 0.42 0.26 -1.51
CA ASN A 64 0.32 -0.70 -2.58
C ASN A 64 0.31 0.09 -3.89
N ALA A 65 1.46 0.16 -4.54
CA ALA A 65 1.61 0.91 -5.78
C ALA A 65 1.12 0.12 -6.99
N ALA A 66 0.62 -1.11 -6.79
CA ALA A 66 0.11 -1.97 -7.85
C ALA A 66 1.13 -2.09 -9.00
N ALA A 67 0.71 -1.90 -10.25
CA ALA A 67 1.60 -2.03 -11.39
C ALA A 67 2.76 -1.02 -11.36
N TYR A 68 2.57 0.14 -10.74
CA TYR A 68 3.66 1.12 -10.63
C TYR A 68 4.82 0.62 -9.76
N SER A 69 4.60 -0.40 -8.93
CA SER A 69 5.68 -1.04 -8.17
C SER A 69 6.81 -1.54 -9.10
N HIS A 70 6.44 -1.96 -10.30
CA HIS A 70 7.36 -2.60 -11.24
C HIS A 70 8.00 -1.60 -12.21
N THR A 71 7.58 -0.34 -12.22
CA THR A 71 7.98 0.63 -13.25
C THR A 71 8.37 1.99 -12.70
N SER A 72 7.92 2.37 -11.49
CA SER A 72 8.00 3.78 -11.08
C SER A 72 9.19 4.09 -10.19
N VAL A 73 10.24 4.62 -10.81
CA VAL A 73 11.34 5.26 -10.08
C VAL A 73 10.84 6.55 -9.42
N ALA A 74 9.85 7.24 -10.02
CA ALA A 74 9.29 8.47 -9.45
C ALA A 74 8.67 8.22 -8.07
N ILE A 75 7.92 7.12 -7.92
CA ILE A 75 7.36 6.76 -6.61
C ILE A 75 8.47 6.37 -5.63
N LEU A 76 9.47 5.63 -6.07
CA LEU A 76 10.62 5.30 -5.23
C LEU A 76 11.31 6.58 -4.71
N ASP A 77 11.54 7.54 -5.60
CA ASP A 77 12.20 8.80 -5.22
C ASP A 77 11.36 9.57 -4.20
N ALA A 78 10.04 9.61 -4.39
CA ALA A 78 9.16 10.26 -3.42
C ALA A 78 9.23 9.58 -2.05
N LEU A 79 9.19 8.25 -2.04
CA LEU A 79 9.30 7.48 -0.79
C LEU A 79 10.65 7.68 -0.09
N ASN A 80 11.72 7.85 -0.87
CA ASN A 80 13.04 8.13 -0.30
C ASN A 80 13.10 9.50 0.39
N SER A 81 12.18 10.40 0.08
CA SER A 81 12.08 11.70 0.74
C SER A 81 11.28 11.63 2.05
N PHE A 82 10.62 10.52 2.31
CA PHE A 82 9.86 10.30 3.54
C PHE A 82 10.76 9.64 4.58
N THR A 83 10.83 10.19 5.79
CA THR A 83 11.75 9.72 6.82
C THR A 83 11.13 8.70 7.78
N GLY A 84 9.82 8.52 7.73
CA GLY A 84 9.12 7.58 8.61
C GLY A 84 9.19 6.13 8.12
N TYR A 85 8.45 5.26 8.79
CA TYR A 85 8.41 3.84 8.46
C TYR A 85 7.51 3.61 7.25
N VAL A 86 7.96 2.80 6.31
CA VAL A 86 7.21 2.49 5.08
C VAL A 86 7.01 0.98 4.99
N ILE A 87 5.76 0.58 4.81
CA ILE A 87 5.39 -0.82 4.58
C ILE A 87 4.77 -0.94 3.19
N GLU A 88 5.32 -1.84 2.39
CA GLU A 88 4.79 -2.17 1.08
C GLU A 88 3.82 -3.34 1.20
N VAL A 89 2.63 -3.23 0.59
CA VAL A 89 1.62 -4.30 0.61
C VAL A 89 1.23 -4.66 -0.81
N HIS A 90 1.14 -5.96 -1.09
CA HIS A 90 0.56 -6.50 -2.31
C HIS A 90 -0.50 -7.53 -1.92
N ILE A 91 -1.68 -7.46 -2.56
CA ILE A 91 -2.79 -8.38 -2.31
C ILE A 91 -2.40 -9.80 -2.73
N SER A 92 -1.79 -9.93 -3.93
CA SER A 92 -1.27 -11.20 -4.43
C SER A 92 0.21 -11.35 -4.05
N ASP A 93 0.72 -12.57 -4.19
CA ASP A 93 2.15 -12.84 -4.04
C ASP A 93 2.83 -12.55 -5.38
N ILE A 94 3.50 -11.40 -5.49
CA ILE A 94 4.12 -10.97 -6.74
C ILE A 94 5.28 -11.87 -7.16
N SER A 95 5.88 -12.62 -6.22
CA SER A 95 6.94 -13.56 -6.55
C SER A 95 6.43 -14.77 -7.37
N LYS A 96 5.12 -14.96 -7.39
CA LYS A 96 4.46 -16.04 -8.13
C LYS A 96 3.76 -15.58 -9.39
N ARG A 97 3.91 -14.29 -9.74
CA ARG A 97 3.32 -13.69 -10.93
C ARG A 97 4.32 -13.78 -12.09
N GLU A 98 4.01 -13.11 -13.21
CA GLU A 98 4.91 -13.04 -14.36
C GLU A 98 6.27 -12.46 -13.96
N GLU A 99 7.32 -12.83 -14.67
CA GLU A 99 8.69 -12.44 -14.34
C GLU A 99 8.84 -10.92 -14.16
N PHE A 100 8.18 -10.12 -15.04
CA PHE A 100 8.27 -8.67 -14.98
C PHE A 100 7.56 -8.06 -13.75
N ARG A 101 6.78 -8.86 -13.00
CA ARG A 101 6.08 -8.41 -11.78
C ARG A 101 6.80 -8.80 -10.50
N LYS A 102 7.92 -9.50 -10.60
CA LYS A 102 8.63 -9.96 -9.41
C LYS A 102 9.46 -8.89 -8.74
N PHE A 103 9.97 -7.93 -9.52
CA PHE A 103 10.75 -6.83 -8.98
C PHE A 103 9.86 -5.66 -8.60
N SER A 104 10.13 -5.04 -7.44
CA SER A 104 9.42 -3.84 -7.00
C SER A 104 10.43 -2.75 -6.62
N TYR A 105 10.31 -1.60 -7.28
CA TYR A 105 11.08 -0.42 -6.89
C TYR A 105 10.73 0.05 -5.48
N VAL A 106 9.47 -0.10 -5.08
CA VAL A 106 9.02 0.28 -3.73
C VAL A 106 9.77 -0.50 -2.66
N SER A 107 10.08 -1.77 -2.92
CA SER A 107 10.83 -2.62 -1.98
C SER A 107 12.21 -2.09 -1.66
N LEU A 108 12.82 -1.30 -2.55
CA LEU A 108 14.13 -0.71 -2.30
C LEU A 108 14.09 0.33 -1.17
N ARG A 109 12.93 0.92 -0.91
CA ARG A 109 12.75 1.87 0.19
C ARG A 109 12.00 1.30 1.38
N ALA A 110 11.07 0.36 1.14
CA ALA A 110 10.20 -0.14 2.19
C ALA A 110 11.00 -0.76 3.34
N ASN A 111 10.57 -0.51 4.56
CA ASN A 111 11.13 -1.12 5.75
C ASN A 111 10.63 -2.56 5.92
N PHE A 112 9.44 -2.84 5.38
CA PHE A 112 8.81 -4.16 5.48
C PHE A 112 7.90 -4.39 4.28
N VAL A 113 7.81 -5.65 3.83
CA VAL A 113 6.97 -6.02 2.68
C VAL A 113 6.03 -7.15 3.09
N ILE A 114 4.75 -6.98 2.77
CA ILE A 114 3.70 -7.98 3.00
C ILE A 114 3.09 -8.31 1.65
N MET A 115 2.97 -9.58 1.31
CA MET A 115 2.35 -9.99 0.05
C MET A 115 1.61 -11.31 0.19
N GLY A 116 0.60 -11.53 -0.66
CA GLY A 116 -0.11 -12.79 -0.76
C GLY A 116 -1.13 -13.04 0.33
N LYS A 117 -1.53 -12.04 1.08
CA LYS A 117 -2.48 -12.18 2.21
C LYS A 117 -3.84 -11.53 1.93
N GLY A 118 -4.13 -11.20 0.66
CA GLY A 118 -5.36 -10.51 0.31
C GLY A 118 -5.47 -9.18 1.03
N LEU A 119 -6.70 -8.78 1.36
CA LEU A 119 -6.94 -7.52 2.06
C LEU A 119 -6.44 -7.53 3.50
N GLU A 120 -6.30 -8.71 4.11
CA GLU A 120 -5.76 -8.80 5.48
C GLU A 120 -4.31 -8.33 5.57
N GLY A 121 -3.59 -8.27 4.44
CA GLY A 121 -2.24 -7.71 4.41
C GLY A 121 -2.17 -6.28 4.89
N TYR A 122 -3.20 -5.48 4.58
CA TYR A 122 -3.26 -4.08 5.06
C TYR A 122 -3.47 -4.02 6.57
N ILE A 123 -4.27 -4.93 7.11
CA ILE A 123 -4.51 -5.00 8.56
C ILE A 123 -3.24 -5.37 9.29
N GLU A 124 -2.51 -6.35 8.76
CA GLU A 124 -1.21 -6.74 9.30
C GLU A 124 -0.21 -5.58 9.24
N ALA A 125 -0.24 -4.79 8.15
CA ALA A 125 0.61 -3.62 8.01
C ALA A 125 0.33 -2.58 9.10
N ILE A 126 -0.93 -2.33 9.40
CA ILE A 126 -1.32 -1.38 10.46
C ILE A 126 -0.82 -1.87 11.83
N GLU A 127 -0.97 -3.16 12.11
CA GLU A 127 -0.46 -3.76 13.34
C GLU A 127 1.06 -3.63 13.44
N LYS A 128 1.75 -3.88 12.33
CA LYS A 128 3.21 -3.76 12.27
C LYS A 128 3.65 -2.33 12.48
N MET A 129 2.93 -1.38 11.89
CA MET A 129 3.21 0.05 12.03
C MET A 129 3.09 0.50 13.49
N GLN A 130 2.09 0.01 14.21
CA GLN A 130 1.92 0.32 15.62
C GLN A 130 3.13 -0.09 16.45
N LYS A 131 3.74 -1.25 16.14
CA LYS A 131 4.89 -1.78 16.86
C LYS A 131 6.17 -0.98 16.63
N GLU A 132 6.22 -0.23 15.53
CA GLU A 132 7.41 0.56 15.17
C GLU A 132 7.34 2.00 15.71
N ASP A 133 6.25 2.39 16.36
CA ASP A 133 6.10 3.72 16.95
C ASP A 133 6.82 3.86 18.32
#